data_de3b29d1b931cfea92df4a6eb94d7c2d
#
_entry.id   de3b29d1b931cfea92df4a6eb94d7c2d
#
_cell.length_a   1.000
_cell.length_b   1.000
_cell.length_c   1.000
_cell.angle_alpha   90.00
_cell.angle_beta   90.00
_cell.angle_gamma   90.00
#
_symmetry.space_group_name_H-M   'P 1'
#
loop_
_entity.id
_entity.type
_entity.pdbx_description
1 polymer ?
#
loop_
_entity_poly.entity_id
_entity_poly.type
_entity_poly.pdbx_seq_one_letter_code
_entity_poly.pdbx_strand_id
1 'polypeptide(L)'
;MSDALHIVCPHCEAINRLPPSRLGESPTCGACHRPLFDGHPLAANEAAFQKHLTRNDIPVLVDFWAPWCGPCRVMAPQFVQAATQLEPRVRLLKVDTEAEPALGARYAIRSIPTLALFRGGKEVARQAGAMNSAGIVQWVRAHGA
;
A
#
# COMPACT_ATOMS: atom_id res chain seq x y z
N MET A 1 -25.82 10.36 0.26
CA MET A 1 -24.76 11.36 0.10
C MET A 1 -23.42 10.68 0.27
N SER A 2 -22.56 10.81 -0.70
CA SER A 2 -21.23 10.21 -0.58
C SER A 2 -20.24 11.21 -0.02
N ASP A 3 -19.49 10.75 0.98
CA ASP A 3 -18.43 11.56 1.57
C ASP A 3 -17.22 11.58 0.65
N ALA A 4 -16.49 12.70 0.67
CA ALA A 4 -15.25 12.80 -0.06
C ALA A 4 -14.20 11.86 0.55
N LEU A 5 -13.39 11.25 -0.32
CA LEU A 5 -12.26 10.43 0.09
C LEU A 5 -11.01 11.30 0.23
N HIS A 6 -10.22 11.03 1.26
CA HIS A 6 -8.90 11.63 1.43
C HIS A 6 -7.88 10.63 0.91
N ILE A 7 -7.06 11.08 -0.05
CA ILE A 7 -6.03 10.26 -0.68
C ILE A 7 -4.70 10.98 -0.56
N VAL A 8 -3.73 10.32 0.05
CA VAL A 8 -2.37 10.86 0.19
C VAL A 8 -1.63 10.66 -1.13
N CYS A 9 -1.02 11.73 -1.64
CA CYS A 9 -0.21 11.65 -2.85
C CYS A 9 1.06 10.84 -2.58
N PRO A 10 1.37 9.83 -3.42
CA PRO A 10 2.59 9.03 -3.23
C PRO A 10 3.87 9.79 -3.58
N HIS A 11 3.75 10.96 -4.23
CA HIS A 11 4.92 11.73 -4.68
C HIS A 11 5.26 12.88 -3.75
N CYS A 12 4.26 13.64 -3.26
CA CYS A 12 4.50 14.82 -2.43
C CYS A 12 3.85 14.75 -1.05
N GLU A 13 3.08 13.69 -0.77
CA GLU A 13 2.38 13.44 0.50
C GLU A 13 1.27 14.45 0.82
N ALA A 14 0.87 15.29 -0.14
CA ALA A 14 -0.29 16.15 0.05
C ALA A 14 -1.55 15.30 0.17
N ILE A 15 -2.47 15.73 1.02
CA ILE A 15 -3.76 15.05 1.19
C ILE A 15 -4.73 15.65 0.18
N ASN A 16 -5.20 14.79 -0.74
CA ASN A 16 -6.17 15.16 -1.75
C ASN A 16 -7.56 14.73 -1.31
N ARG A 17 -8.54 15.53 -1.66
CA ARG A 17 -9.93 15.25 -1.35
C ARG A 17 -10.70 15.13 -2.66
N LEU A 18 -11.35 13.98 -2.88
CA LEU A 18 -12.11 13.75 -4.11
C LEU A 18 -13.35 12.91 -3.83
N PRO A 19 -14.42 13.08 -4.66
CA PRO A 19 -15.60 12.23 -4.54
C PRO A 19 -15.24 10.77 -4.89
N PRO A 20 -15.86 9.78 -4.24
CA PRO A 20 -15.60 8.37 -4.59
C PRO A 20 -15.83 8.06 -6.08
N SER A 21 -16.78 8.74 -6.71
CA SER A 21 -17.08 8.55 -8.13
C SER A 21 -15.92 8.95 -9.04
N ARG A 22 -15.00 9.80 -8.59
CA ARG A 22 -13.86 10.24 -9.39
C ARG A 22 -12.60 9.42 -9.17
N LEU A 23 -12.64 8.48 -8.26
CA LEU A 23 -11.46 7.65 -7.92
C LEU A 23 -10.93 6.91 -9.16
N GLY A 24 -11.83 6.40 -10.01
CA GLY A 24 -11.46 5.66 -11.21
C GLY A 24 -11.17 6.53 -12.45
N GLU A 25 -11.12 7.84 -12.30
CA GLU A 25 -10.93 8.78 -13.42
C GLU A 25 -9.49 9.28 -13.53
N SER A 26 -8.54 8.48 -13.11
CA SER A 26 -7.10 8.83 -13.13
C SER A 26 -6.82 10.18 -12.46
N PRO A 27 -7.20 10.34 -11.18
CA PRO A 27 -7.06 11.63 -10.50
C PRO A 27 -5.59 12.02 -10.34
N THR A 28 -5.33 13.32 -10.40
CA THR A 28 -4.01 13.89 -10.18
C THR A 28 -3.97 14.69 -8.87
N CYS A 29 -2.77 14.81 -8.30
CA CYS A 29 -2.59 15.59 -7.07
C CYS A 29 -2.77 17.08 -7.35
N GLY A 30 -3.59 17.73 -6.52
CA GLY A 30 -3.81 19.18 -6.63
C GLY A 30 -2.58 20.01 -6.31
N ALA A 31 -1.60 19.45 -5.59
CA ALA A 31 -0.38 20.17 -5.23
C ALA A 31 0.76 19.97 -6.24
N CYS A 32 1.10 18.71 -6.57
CA CYS A 32 2.24 18.42 -7.46
C CYS A 32 1.84 18.03 -8.87
N HIS A 33 0.55 17.84 -9.13
CA HIS A 33 -0.04 17.52 -10.44
C HIS A 33 0.35 16.15 -11.01
N ARG A 34 1.01 15.30 -10.23
CA ARG A 34 1.32 13.93 -10.64
C ARG A 34 0.12 13.02 -10.39
N PRO A 35 0.04 11.87 -11.10
CA PRO A 35 -1.04 10.91 -10.82
C PRO A 35 -1.02 10.43 -9.38
N LEU A 36 -2.20 10.32 -8.78
CA LEU A 36 -2.33 9.74 -7.43
C LEU A 36 -2.13 8.23 -7.43
N PHE A 37 -2.36 7.59 -8.58
CA PHE A 37 -2.18 6.16 -8.77
C PHE A 37 -1.47 5.93 -10.09
N ASP A 38 -0.29 5.34 -10.05
CA ASP A 38 0.53 5.12 -11.25
C ASP A 38 0.87 3.65 -11.49
N GLY A 39 0.24 2.74 -10.75
CA GLY A 39 0.46 1.31 -10.88
C GLY A 39 1.74 0.81 -10.22
N HIS A 40 2.37 1.62 -9.38
CA HIS A 40 3.61 1.25 -8.71
C HIS A 40 3.46 1.37 -7.19
N PRO A 41 3.90 0.34 -6.43
CA PRO A 41 3.98 0.47 -4.97
C PRO A 41 4.95 1.57 -4.57
N LEU A 42 4.66 2.23 -3.46
CA LEU A 42 5.52 3.27 -2.91
C LEU A 42 6.48 2.66 -1.89
N ALA A 43 7.78 2.89 -2.06
CA ALA A 43 8.76 2.57 -1.02
C ALA A 43 8.62 3.63 0.08
N ALA A 44 8.16 3.22 1.26
CA ALA A 44 7.78 4.14 2.32
C ALA A 44 8.78 4.10 3.48
N ASN A 45 9.25 5.26 3.91
CA ASN A 45 9.92 5.42 5.18
C ASN A 45 8.87 5.54 6.30
N GLU A 46 9.31 5.69 7.53
CA GLU A 46 8.39 5.72 8.68
C GLU A 46 7.37 6.85 8.56
N ALA A 47 7.79 8.06 8.19
CA ALA A 47 6.89 9.21 8.08
C ALA A 47 5.85 9.00 6.98
N ALA A 48 6.25 8.53 5.80
CA ALA A 48 5.34 8.23 4.70
C ALA A 48 4.39 7.11 5.06
N PHE A 49 4.91 6.06 5.70
CA PHE A 49 4.10 4.93 6.16
C PHE A 49 2.98 5.41 7.09
N GLN A 50 3.31 6.18 8.11
CA GLN A 50 2.32 6.69 9.06
C GLN A 50 1.27 7.55 8.37
N LYS A 51 1.69 8.43 7.49
CA LYS A 51 0.76 9.33 6.80
C LYS A 51 -0.20 8.55 5.92
N HIS A 52 0.31 7.58 5.15
CA HIS A 52 -0.56 6.76 4.29
C HIS A 52 -1.52 5.91 5.12
N LEU A 53 -1.06 5.33 6.22
CA LEU A 53 -1.93 4.51 7.06
C LEU A 53 -3.06 5.31 7.70
N THR A 54 -2.75 6.52 8.18
CA THR A 54 -3.70 7.29 8.99
C THR A 54 -4.54 8.28 8.19
N ARG A 55 -4.08 8.68 7.02
CA ARG A 55 -4.74 9.75 6.26
C ARG A 55 -5.34 9.30 4.93
N ASN A 56 -5.09 8.08 4.47
CA ASN A 56 -5.82 7.51 3.34
C ASN A 56 -7.15 6.94 3.83
N ASP A 57 -8.23 7.24 3.11
CA ASP A 57 -9.54 6.64 3.37
C ASP A 57 -9.73 5.31 2.66
N ILE A 58 -8.78 4.93 1.79
CA ILE A 58 -8.77 3.61 1.14
C ILE A 58 -7.86 2.66 1.95
N PRO A 59 -8.07 1.34 1.81
CA PRO A 59 -7.18 0.37 2.45
C PRO A 59 -5.74 0.51 1.97
N VAL A 60 -4.80 0.14 2.84
CA VAL A 60 -3.36 0.19 2.55
C VAL A 60 -2.79 -1.22 2.69
N LEU A 61 -2.19 -1.71 1.62
CA LEU A 61 -1.51 -3.01 1.61
C LEU A 61 0.00 -2.77 1.70
N VAL A 62 0.64 -3.39 2.70
CA VAL A 62 2.06 -3.19 2.95
C VAL A 62 2.82 -4.50 2.73
N ASP A 63 3.89 -4.45 1.94
CA ASP A 63 4.87 -5.53 1.79
C ASP A 63 6.07 -5.23 2.68
N PHE A 64 6.20 -5.99 3.77
CA PHE A 64 7.40 -5.96 4.61
C PHE A 64 8.44 -6.90 4.03
N TRP A 65 9.58 -6.36 3.61
CA TRP A 65 10.60 -7.08 2.86
C TRP A 65 12.00 -6.65 3.27
N ALA A 66 13.01 -7.26 2.67
CA ALA A 66 14.40 -6.83 2.81
C ALA A 66 15.16 -7.14 1.51
N PRO A 67 16.20 -6.34 1.16
CA PRO A 67 16.93 -6.51 -0.10
C PRO A 67 17.63 -7.87 -0.25
N TRP A 68 18.06 -8.47 0.88
CA TRP A 68 18.77 -9.74 0.88
C TRP A 68 17.85 -10.97 0.82
N CYS A 69 16.56 -10.76 0.92
CA CYS A 69 15.57 -11.84 1.00
C CYS A 69 15.21 -12.34 -0.39
N GLY A 70 15.56 -13.59 -0.70
CA GLY A 70 15.28 -14.21 -1.99
C GLY A 70 13.79 -14.24 -2.34
N PRO A 71 12.92 -14.81 -1.48
CA PRO A 71 11.48 -14.82 -1.73
C PRO A 71 10.88 -13.43 -1.91
N CYS A 72 11.38 -12.42 -1.18
CA CYS A 72 10.94 -11.04 -1.34
C CYS A 72 11.24 -10.52 -2.74
N ARG A 73 12.42 -10.84 -3.27
CA ARG A 73 12.85 -10.41 -4.61
C ARG A 73 12.02 -11.09 -5.70
N VAL A 74 11.66 -12.35 -5.49
CA VAL A 74 10.79 -13.10 -6.41
C VAL A 74 9.38 -12.49 -6.40
N MET A 75 8.88 -12.09 -5.24
CA MET A 75 7.55 -11.50 -5.14
C MET A 75 7.49 -10.06 -5.65
N ALA A 76 8.60 -9.32 -5.69
CA ALA A 76 8.59 -7.91 -6.04
C ALA A 76 7.85 -7.60 -7.35
N PRO A 77 8.13 -8.27 -8.49
CA PRO A 77 7.38 -8.00 -9.72
C PRO A 77 5.91 -8.42 -9.63
N GLN A 78 5.59 -9.42 -8.82
CA GLN A 78 4.21 -9.84 -8.59
C GLN A 78 3.44 -8.78 -7.80
N PHE A 79 4.09 -8.15 -6.85
CA PHE A 79 3.48 -7.07 -6.07
C PHE A 79 3.20 -5.85 -6.95
N VAL A 80 4.11 -5.52 -7.88
CA VAL A 80 3.88 -4.47 -8.87
C VAL A 80 2.68 -4.80 -9.76
N GLN A 81 2.57 -6.03 -10.24
CA GLN A 81 1.42 -6.44 -11.04
C GLN A 81 0.12 -6.36 -10.25
N ALA A 82 0.15 -6.74 -8.98
CA ALA A 82 -1.01 -6.61 -8.11
C ALA A 82 -1.45 -5.15 -7.97
N ALA A 83 -0.50 -4.20 -7.91
CA ALA A 83 -0.80 -2.78 -7.82
C ALA A 83 -1.63 -2.30 -9.01
N THR A 84 -1.33 -2.77 -10.22
CA THR A 84 -2.10 -2.38 -11.41
C THR A 84 -3.55 -2.85 -11.36
N GLN A 85 -3.84 -3.91 -10.61
CA GLN A 85 -5.19 -4.46 -10.48
C GLN A 85 -5.92 -3.91 -9.26
N LEU A 86 -5.21 -3.59 -8.18
CA LEU A 86 -5.81 -3.16 -6.93
C LEU A 86 -6.04 -1.64 -6.88
N GLU A 87 -5.16 -0.86 -7.52
CA GLU A 87 -5.37 0.58 -7.61
C GLU A 87 -6.55 0.89 -8.53
N PRO A 88 -7.30 1.92 -8.25
CA PRO A 88 -7.14 2.94 -7.21
C PRO A 88 -7.83 2.63 -5.89
N ARG A 89 -8.31 1.42 -5.70
CA ARG A 89 -9.10 1.06 -4.51
C ARG A 89 -8.25 0.74 -3.30
N VAL A 90 -6.96 0.45 -3.53
CA VAL A 90 -6.00 0.09 -2.47
C VAL A 90 -4.70 0.86 -2.73
N ARG A 91 -4.08 1.37 -1.68
CA ARG A 91 -2.73 1.93 -1.74
C ARG A 91 -1.73 0.85 -1.39
N LEU A 92 -0.72 0.63 -2.23
CA LEU A 92 0.31 -0.36 -1.98
C LEU A 92 1.61 0.30 -1.56
N LEU A 93 2.15 -0.13 -0.43
CA LEU A 93 3.41 0.36 0.12
C LEU A 93 4.41 -0.80 0.25
N LYS A 94 5.70 -0.48 0.14
CA LYS A 94 6.79 -1.39 0.47
C LYS A 94 7.57 -0.81 1.63
N VAL A 95 7.82 -1.63 2.66
CA VAL A 95 8.64 -1.25 3.79
C VAL A 95 9.84 -2.18 3.87
N ASP A 96 11.03 -1.62 3.65
CA ASP A 96 12.30 -2.32 3.81
C ASP A 96 12.60 -2.42 5.29
N THR A 97 12.48 -3.61 5.87
CA THR A 97 12.66 -3.81 7.31
C THR A 97 14.10 -3.62 7.76
N GLU A 98 15.06 -3.67 6.85
CA GLU A 98 16.46 -3.37 7.16
C GLU A 98 16.68 -1.87 7.26
N ALA A 99 16.10 -1.08 6.36
CA ALA A 99 16.18 0.38 6.40
C ALA A 99 15.28 0.98 7.49
N GLU A 100 14.15 0.31 7.79
CA GLU A 100 13.15 0.78 8.75
C GLU A 100 12.92 -0.28 9.84
N PRO A 101 13.95 -0.56 10.67
CA PRO A 101 13.84 -1.64 11.67
C PRO A 101 12.78 -1.37 12.74
N ALA A 102 12.52 -0.10 13.04
CA ALA A 102 11.48 0.28 14.01
C ALA A 102 10.08 -0.15 13.54
N LEU A 103 9.81 -0.08 12.24
CA LEU A 103 8.53 -0.50 11.69
C LEU A 103 8.37 -2.02 11.76
N GLY A 104 9.43 -2.76 11.41
CA GLY A 104 9.42 -4.22 11.54
C GLY A 104 9.16 -4.67 12.96
N ALA A 105 9.80 -4.00 13.94
CA ALA A 105 9.62 -4.30 15.34
C ALA A 105 8.22 -3.94 15.83
N ARG A 106 7.70 -2.78 15.43
CA ARG A 106 6.38 -2.30 15.85
C ARG A 106 5.28 -3.28 15.47
N TYR A 107 5.38 -3.89 14.29
CA TYR A 107 4.40 -4.85 13.81
C TYR A 107 4.80 -6.29 14.03
N ALA A 108 5.88 -6.53 14.78
CA ALA A 108 6.37 -7.86 15.11
C ALA A 108 6.54 -8.74 13.86
N ILE A 109 7.20 -8.18 12.85
CA ILE A 109 7.46 -8.89 11.60
C ILE A 109 8.58 -9.89 11.87
N ARG A 110 8.25 -11.19 11.84
CA ARG A 110 9.19 -12.29 12.16
C ARG A 110 9.65 -13.03 10.93
N SER A 111 8.90 -12.93 9.84
CA SER A 111 9.27 -13.55 8.58
C SER A 111 8.98 -12.58 7.45
N ILE A 112 9.74 -12.68 6.38
CA ILE A 112 9.59 -11.85 5.19
C ILE A 112 9.63 -12.73 3.95
N PRO A 113 8.86 -12.37 2.90
CA PRO A 113 7.94 -11.24 2.87
C PRO A 113 6.70 -11.49 3.74
N THR A 114 6.15 -10.43 4.29
CA THR A 114 4.86 -10.47 4.97
C THR A 114 4.00 -9.37 4.41
N LEU A 115 2.80 -9.73 3.96
CA LEU A 115 1.79 -8.75 3.54
C LEU A 115 0.90 -8.44 4.74
N ALA A 116 0.64 -7.17 4.95
CA ALA A 116 -0.29 -6.72 5.98
C ALA A 116 -1.28 -5.74 5.35
N LEU A 117 -2.56 -5.95 5.61
CA LEU A 117 -3.62 -5.08 5.10
C LEU A 117 -4.12 -4.21 6.24
N PHE A 118 -4.16 -2.91 6.00
CA PHE A 118 -4.59 -1.92 6.98
C PHE A 118 -5.85 -1.21 6.49
N ARG A 119 -6.72 -0.89 7.43
CA ARG A 119 -7.91 -0.10 7.17
C ARG A 119 -8.14 0.85 8.34
N GLY A 120 -8.23 2.15 8.05
CA GLY A 120 -8.38 3.14 9.10
C GLY A 120 -7.23 3.16 10.09
N GLY A 121 -6.01 2.89 9.62
CA GLY A 121 -4.81 2.86 10.45
C GLY A 121 -4.61 1.57 11.24
N LYS A 122 -5.50 0.59 11.11
CA LYS A 122 -5.43 -0.67 11.88
C LYS A 122 -5.17 -1.85 10.96
N GLU A 123 -4.30 -2.74 11.40
CA GLU A 123 -4.04 -3.99 10.69
C GLU A 123 -5.26 -4.91 10.80
N VAL A 124 -5.82 -5.29 9.65
CA VAL A 124 -7.02 -6.14 9.60
C VAL A 124 -6.71 -7.56 9.14
N ALA A 125 -5.58 -7.78 8.47
CA ALA A 125 -5.17 -9.11 8.01
C ALA A 125 -3.67 -9.15 7.77
N ARG A 126 -3.10 -10.35 7.84
CA ARG A 126 -1.66 -10.55 7.64
C ARG A 126 -1.44 -11.90 6.97
N GLN A 127 -0.51 -11.97 6.02
CA GLN A 127 -0.14 -13.20 5.34
C GLN A 127 1.36 -13.24 5.13
N ALA A 128 2.01 -14.25 5.69
CA ALA A 128 3.44 -14.47 5.50
C ALA A 128 3.68 -15.33 4.25
N GLY A 129 4.82 -15.12 3.60
CA GLY A 129 5.26 -15.91 2.47
C GLY A 129 4.98 -15.26 1.12
N ALA A 130 5.78 -15.65 0.12
CA ALA A 130 5.65 -15.10 -1.23
C ALA A 130 4.38 -15.61 -1.91
N MET A 131 3.73 -14.73 -2.66
CA MET A 131 2.55 -15.04 -3.47
C MET A 131 2.71 -14.42 -4.86
N ASN A 132 2.05 -15.02 -5.86
CA ASN A 132 1.97 -14.38 -7.16
C ASN A 132 0.89 -13.28 -7.15
N SER A 133 0.82 -12.51 -8.25
CA SER A 133 -0.10 -11.38 -8.33
C SER A 133 -1.57 -11.79 -8.13
N ALA A 134 -1.98 -12.91 -8.74
CA ALA A 134 -3.35 -13.41 -8.59
C ALA A 134 -3.66 -13.76 -7.13
N GLY A 135 -2.71 -14.40 -6.45
CA GLY A 135 -2.87 -14.74 -5.04
C GLY A 135 -2.98 -13.51 -4.15
N ILE A 136 -2.15 -12.51 -4.42
CA ILE A 136 -2.19 -11.24 -3.68
C ILE A 136 -3.57 -10.57 -3.85
N VAL A 137 -4.03 -10.44 -5.09
CA VAL A 137 -5.31 -9.80 -5.39
C VAL A 137 -6.46 -10.55 -4.73
N GLN A 138 -6.49 -11.89 -4.84
CA GLN A 138 -7.51 -12.70 -4.22
C GLN A 138 -7.53 -12.54 -2.70
N TRP A 139 -6.35 -12.56 -2.09
CA TRP A 139 -6.25 -12.44 -0.64
C TRP A 139 -6.76 -11.07 -0.16
N VAL A 140 -6.39 -10.00 -0.85
CA VAL A 140 -6.86 -8.66 -0.51
C VAL A 140 -8.38 -8.56 -0.64
N ARG A 141 -8.92 -9.05 -1.74
CA ARG A 141 -10.38 -9.02 -1.98
C ARG A 141 -11.14 -9.88 -0.98
N ALA A 142 -10.58 -11.00 -0.56
CA ALA A 142 -11.18 -11.86 0.46
C ALA A 142 -11.29 -11.15 1.81
N HIS A 143 -10.48 -10.12 2.05
CA HIS A 143 -10.53 -9.32 3.27
C HIS A 143 -11.23 -7.97 3.08
N GLY A 144 -12.06 -7.86 2.05
CA GLY A 144 -12.96 -6.73 1.85
C GLY A 144 -12.36 -5.52 1.17
N ALA A 145 -11.21 -5.67 0.55
CA ALA A 145 -10.56 -4.54 -0.13
C ALA A 145 -10.55 -4.66 -1.66
#